data_457ef1100656ccb07fe810cb7496bbee
#
_entry.id   457ef1100656ccb07fe810cb7496bbee
#
_cell.length_a   1.000
_cell.length_b   1.000
_cell.length_c   1.000
_cell.angle_alpha   90.00
_cell.angle_beta   90.00
_cell.angle_gamma   90.00
#
_symmetry.space_group_name_H-M   'P 1'
#
loop_
_entity.id
_entity.type
_entity.pdbx_description
1 polymer ?
#
loop_
_entity_poly.entity_id
_entity_poly.type
_entity_poly.pdbx_seq_one_letter_code
_entity_poly.pdbx_strand_id
1 'polypeptide(L)'
;ENVLENYRRICGAAGFPYEGLTASAQDHHTFIRRVGRQDRGVGIFRPRDLESVDGLVTDEPDVVLVTYYADCVPLYFLDPEKRVIGLAHGGWRGTAGRIGRKMVEKMKAEYGCRPERIIGAIGPSIGACCYEVDEPVAREFLALSDLETERFVMDKKNGKYNLDLWEANRQIMVRAGMRPENITVTDLCTRCNHDWLISHRATGGKRGGMAAMM
;
A
#
# COMPACT_ATOMS: atom_id res chain seq x y z
N GLU A 1 -20.37 10.89 11.47
CA GLU A 1 -19.96 11.52 12.74
C GLU A 1 -18.84 10.70 13.41
N ASN A 2 -19.03 9.40 13.63
CA ASN A 2 -18.04 8.53 14.28
C ASN A 2 -16.71 8.40 13.53
N VAL A 3 -16.73 8.43 12.19
CA VAL A 3 -15.50 8.29 11.36
C VAL A 3 -14.58 9.50 11.55
N LEU A 4 -15.12 10.71 11.54
CA LEU A 4 -14.33 11.93 11.74
C LEU A 4 -13.75 12.01 13.16
N GLU A 5 -14.49 11.52 14.16
CA GLU A 5 -13.99 11.43 15.53
C GLU A 5 -12.83 10.42 15.64
N ASN A 6 -12.92 9.28 14.96
CA ASN A 6 -11.81 8.32 14.89
C ASN A 6 -10.57 8.93 14.26
N TYR A 7 -10.72 9.75 13.20
CA TYR A 7 -9.59 10.47 12.63
C TYR A 7 -8.99 11.49 13.60
N ARG A 8 -9.81 12.23 14.36
CA ARG A 8 -9.28 13.16 15.38
C ARG A 8 -8.45 12.43 16.43
N ARG A 9 -8.96 11.30 16.93
CA ARG A 9 -8.27 10.48 17.93
C ARG A 9 -6.94 9.94 17.43
N ILE A 10 -6.92 9.34 16.23
CA ILE A 10 -5.67 8.80 15.69
C ILE A 10 -4.66 9.89 15.35
N CYS A 11 -5.10 11.02 14.80
CA CYS A 11 -4.23 12.16 14.56
C CYS A 11 -3.63 12.71 15.84
N GLY A 12 -4.45 12.86 16.90
CA GLY A 12 -3.96 13.29 18.21
C GLY A 12 -2.96 12.31 18.82
N ALA A 13 -3.19 11.02 18.70
CA ALA A 13 -2.29 9.98 19.22
C ALA A 13 -0.98 9.86 18.42
N ALA A 14 -1.03 10.06 17.10
CA ALA A 14 0.12 9.94 16.21
C ALA A 14 0.85 11.26 15.96
N GLY A 15 0.33 12.38 16.42
CA GLY A 15 0.90 13.71 16.17
C GLY A 15 0.69 14.23 14.75
N PHE A 16 -0.32 13.72 14.02
CA PHE A 16 -0.64 14.20 12.68
C PHE A 16 -1.55 15.43 12.74
N PRO A 17 -1.33 16.43 11.83
CA PRO A 17 -2.27 17.52 11.66
C PRO A 17 -3.59 16.99 11.07
N TYR A 18 -4.68 17.06 11.83
CA TYR A 18 -5.99 16.55 11.42
C TYR A 18 -6.49 17.18 10.11
N GLU A 19 -6.28 18.47 9.93
CA GLU A 19 -6.65 19.22 8.73
C GLU A 19 -5.78 18.87 7.52
N GLY A 20 -4.66 18.19 7.75
CA GLY A 20 -3.72 17.74 6.71
C GLY A 20 -4.13 16.46 5.99
N LEU A 21 -5.13 15.74 6.52
CA LEU A 21 -5.58 14.47 5.96
C LEU A 21 -6.00 14.60 4.50
N THR A 22 -5.46 13.73 3.65
CA THR A 22 -5.74 13.69 2.21
C THR A 22 -5.90 12.24 1.78
N ALA A 23 -7.08 11.86 1.30
CA ALA A 23 -7.42 10.49 0.92
C ALA A 23 -7.86 10.39 -0.53
N SER A 24 -7.53 9.26 -1.16
CA SER A 24 -7.93 8.94 -2.54
C SER A 24 -9.08 7.94 -2.60
N ALA A 25 -9.72 7.82 -3.76
CA ALA A 25 -10.63 6.74 -4.11
C ALA A 25 -9.85 5.62 -4.80
N GLN A 26 -9.48 4.61 -4.02
CA GLN A 26 -8.75 3.42 -4.48
C GLN A 26 -9.71 2.49 -5.21
N ASP A 27 -9.29 1.98 -6.37
CA ASP A 27 -10.07 1.02 -7.18
C ASP A 27 -9.20 -0.14 -7.70
N HIS A 28 -8.06 -0.38 -7.07
CA HIS A 28 -7.10 -1.47 -7.37
C HIS A 28 -6.36 -1.31 -8.69
N HIS A 29 -6.14 -0.08 -9.15
CA HIS A 29 -5.26 0.26 -10.26
C HIS A 29 -3.83 0.60 -9.80
N THR A 30 -3.10 1.38 -10.59
CA THR A 30 -1.70 1.71 -10.30
C THR A 30 -1.38 3.19 -10.49
N PHE A 31 -2.40 4.04 -10.57
CA PHE A 31 -2.19 5.45 -10.72
C PHE A 31 -1.77 6.08 -9.38
N ILE A 32 -0.72 6.89 -9.43
CA ILE A 32 -0.16 7.59 -8.26
C ILE A 32 -0.25 9.08 -8.53
N ARG A 33 -0.86 9.82 -7.61
CA ARG A 33 -1.00 11.27 -7.71
C ARG A 33 -0.06 11.99 -6.75
N ARG A 34 0.59 13.04 -7.25
CA ARG A 34 1.21 14.05 -6.41
C ARG A 34 0.12 14.88 -5.75
N VAL A 35 0.22 15.07 -4.44
CA VAL A 35 -0.70 15.90 -3.65
C VAL A 35 0.09 16.96 -2.88
N GLY A 36 -0.56 18.08 -2.61
CA GLY A 36 0.02 19.18 -1.87
C GLY A 36 -0.97 19.80 -0.89
N ARG A 37 -0.63 20.95 -0.32
CA ARG A 37 -1.47 21.65 0.66
C ARG A 37 -2.87 21.99 0.13
N GLN A 38 -3.03 22.23 -1.17
CA GLN A 38 -4.32 22.47 -1.80
C GLN A 38 -5.25 21.24 -1.78
N ASP A 39 -4.70 20.03 -1.62
CA ASP A 39 -5.45 18.78 -1.58
C ASP A 39 -5.85 18.38 -0.14
N ARG A 40 -5.42 19.13 0.88
CA ARG A 40 -5.77 18.86 2.28
C ARG A 40 -7.28 18.81 2.47
N GLY A 41 -7.74 17.79 3.18
CA GLY A 41 -9.16 17.53 3.43
C GLY A 41 -9.89 16.74 2.35
N VAL A 42 -9.32 16.56 1.15
CA VAL A 42 -9.93 15.76 0.08
C VAL A 42 -10.21 14.34 0.56
N GLY A 43 -11.41 13.85 0.29
CA GLY A 43 -11.87 12.52 0.69
C GLY A 43 -12.16 12.32 2.18
N ILE A 44 -11.93 13.35 3.01
CA ILE A 44 -12.19 13.37 4.45
C ILE A 44 -13.25 14.42 4.80
N PHE A 45 -12.96 15.72 4.60
CA PHE A 45 -13.84 16.87 4.86
C PHE A 45 -14.39 17.50 3.59
N ARG A 46 -13.69 17.30 2.49
CA ARG A 46 -14.03 17.77 1.16
C ARG A 46 -14.45 16.59 0.29
N PRO A 47 -15.21 16.81 -0.77
CA PRO A 47 -15.57 15.76 -1.71
C PRO A 47 -14.33 14.99 -2.21
N ARG A 48 -14.52 13.71 -2.48
CA ARG A 48 -13.49 12.85 -3.05
C ARG A 48 -13.42 13.11 -4.55
N ASP A 49 -12.37 13.78 -5.00
CA ASP A 49 -12.10 14.12 -6.40
C ASP A 49 -10.92 13.35 -7.00
N LEU A 50 -10.27 12.49 -6.17
CA LEU A 50 -9.12 11.68 -6.56
C LEU A 50 -9.60 10.26 -6.92
N GLU A 51 -10.36 10.14 -8.02
CA GLU A 51 -10.85 8.85 -8.52
C GLU A 51 -9.73 8.02 -9.15
N SER A 52 -9.83 6.71 -9.04
CA SER A 52 -8.84 5.74 -9.56
C SER A 52 -7.40 5.99 -9.13
N VAL A 53 -7.20 6.54 -7.94
CA VAL A 53 -5.87 6.85 -7.40
C VAL A 53 -5.54 5.84 -6.29
N ASP A 54 -4.60 4.96 -6.56
CA ASP A 54 -4.14 3.92 -5.63
C ASP A 54 -2.82 4.25 -4.94
N GLY A 55 -2.25 5.42 -5.20
CA GLY A 55 -1.06 5.92 -4.50
C GLY A 55 -1.02 7.44 -4.44
N LEU A 56 -0.47 7.95 -3.35
CA LEU A 56 -0.26 9.37 -3.10
C LEU A 56 1.20 9.62 -2.79
N VAL A 57 1.75 10.76 -3.23
CA VAL A 57 3.13 11.18 -2.96
C VAL A 57 3.18 12.67 -2.72
N THR A 58 4.01 13.11 -1.77
CA THR A 58 4.20 14.53 -1.44
C THR A 58 5.58 14.83 -0.85
N ASP A 59 6.03 16.05 -1.01
CA ASP A 59 7.17 16.66 -0.32
C ASP A 59 6.72 17.82 0.60
N GLU A 60 5.42 18.07 0.66
CA GLU A 60 4.88 19.20 1.42
C GLU A 60 4.60 18.81 2.87
N PRO A 61 5.12 19.56 3.85
CA PRO A 61 4.80 19.34 5.26
C PRO A 61 3.33 19.62 5.53
N ASP A 62 2.81 18.97 6.56
CA ASP A 62 1.41 19.06 7.00
C ASP A 62 0.38 18.49 6.01
N VAL A 63 0.82 17.71 5.02
CA VAL A 63 -0.04 16.88 4.16
C VAL A 63 0.07 15.43 4.65
N VAL A 64 -1.01 14.88 5.14
CA VAL A 64 -1.07 13.50 5.66
C VAL A 64 -1.74 12.60 4.63
N LEU A 65 -0.96 11.69 4.05
CA LEU A 65 -1.46 10.72 3.08
C LEU A 65 -2.31 9.67 3.79
N VAL A 66 -3.49 9.36 3.25
CA VAL A 66 -4.41 8.36 3.80
C VAL A 66 -4.86 7.39 2.72
N THR A 67 -4.71 6.10 2.98
CA THR A 67 -5.21 5.01 2.13
C THR A 67 -5.90 3.94 2.98
N TYR A 68 -6.80 3.14 2.38
CA TYR A 68 -7.68 2.23 3.11
C TYR A 68 -7.44 0.78 2.75
N TYR A 69 -7.58 -0.10 3.76
CA TYR A 69 -7.23 -1.50 3.63
C TYR A 69 -8.19 -2.44 4.37
N ALA A 70 -8.30 -3.63 3.80
CA ALA A 70 -8.73 -4.85 4.47
C ALA A 70 -8.16 -6.01 3.63
N ASP A 71 -7.05 -6.54 4.04
CA ASP A 71 -6.19 -7.55 3.40
C ASP A 71 -5.21 -7.04 2.33
N CYS A 72 -5.55 -6.00 1.54
CA CYS A 72 -4.58 -5.42 0.60
C CYS A 72 -3.35 -4.84 1.32
N VAL A 73 -2.23 -4.71 0.62
CA VAL A 73 -0.93 -4.36 1.18
C VAL A 73 -0.70 -2.85 1.18
N PRO A 74 -0.52 -2.21 2.35
CA PRO A 74 -0.02 -0.84 2.41
C PRO A 74 1.48 -0.81 2.15
N LEU A 75 1.90 0.00 1.18
CA LEU A 75 3.29 0.22 0.82
C LEU A 75 3.69 1.65 1.19
N TYR A 76 4.65 1.79 2.09
CA TYR A 76 5.16 3.06 2.57
C TYR A 76 6.52 3.34 1.95
N PHE A 77 6.76 4.61 1.58
CA PHE A 77 8.01 5.07 1.00
C PHE A 77 8.44 6.39 1.63
N LEU A 78 9.70 6.50 2.01
CA LEU A 78 10.30 7.71 2.57
C LEU A 78 11.67 7.95 1.95
N ASP A 79 11.88 9.11 1.36
CA ASP A 79 13.23 9.64 1.10
C ASP A 79 13.55 10.68 2.18
N PRO A 80 14.42 10.37 3.15
CA PRO A 80 14.73 11.29 4.24
C PRO A 80 15.56 12.49 3.80
N GLU A 81 16.34 12.37 2.71
CA GLU A 81 17.17 13.45 2.17
C GLU A 81 16.30 14.48 1.45
N LYS A 82 15.39 14.00 0.61
CA LYS A 82 14.46 14.84 -0.16
C LYS A 82 13.21 15.23 0.64
N ARG A 83 12.98 14.58 1.79
CA ARG A 83 11.79 14.75 2.64
C ARG A 83 10.51 14.48 1.85
N VAL A 84 10.52 13.43 1.03
CA VAL A 84 9.39 12.97 0.22
C VAL A 84 8.81 11.73 0.85
N ILE A 85 7.49 11.69 0.99
CA ILE A 85 6.75 10.52 1.44
C ILE A 85 5.82 10.02 0.34
N GLY A 86 5.63 8.70 0.29
CA GLY A 86 4.69 8.05 -0.62
C GLY A 86 3.95 6.92 0.07
N LEU A 87 2.67 6.78 -0.24
CA LEU A 87 1.81 5.73 0.29
C LEU A 87 1.01 5.11 -0.86
N ALA A 88 1.11 3.78 -1.04
CA ALA A 88 0.47 3.08 -2.15
C ALA A 88 -0.32 1.85 -1.71
N HIS A 89 -1.41 1.57 -2.42
CA HIS A 89 -2.32 0.46 -2.19
C HIS A 89 -1.96 -0.73 -3.08
N GLY A 90 -1.27 -1.71 -2.49
CA GLY A 90 -0.84 -2.93 -3.14
C GLY A 90 -1.84 -4.08 -3.03
N GLY A 91 -3.06 -3.94 -3.57
CA GLY A 91 -3.91 -5.10 -3.83
C GLY A 91 -3.27 -6.00 -4.90
N TRP A 92 -3.79 -7.22 -5.16
CA TRP A 92 -3.16 -8.14 -6.11
C TRP A 92 -2.99 -7.52 -7.51
N ARG A 93 -3.98 -6.75 -8.01
CA ARG A 93 -3.88 -6.06 -9.31
C ARG A 93 -2.82 -4.96 -9.28
N GLY A 94 -2.79 -4.16 -8.21
CA GLY A 94 -1.77 -3.12 -8.02
C GLY A 94 -0.37 -3.71 -7.93
N THR A 95 -0.21 -4.83 -7.23
CA THR A 95 1.08 -5.55 -7.11
C THR A 95 1.50 -6.13 -8.47
N ALA A 96 0.63 -6.87 -9.16
CA ALA A 96 0.92 -7.40 -10.51
C ALA A 96 1.22 -6.25 -11.50
N GLY A 97 0.52 -5.11 -11.39
CA GLY A 97 0.78 -3.87 -12.13
C GLY A 97 1.97 -3.07 -11.64
N ARG A 98 2.71 -3.58 -10.64
CA ARG A 98 3.98 -3.02 -10.11
C ARG A 98 3.84 -1.61 -9.53
N ILE A 99 2.79 -1.35 -8.73
CA ILE A 99 2.55 -0.04 -8.13
C ILE A 99 3.74 0.43 -7.27
N GLY A 100 4.43 -0.49 -6.56
CA GLY A 100 5.62 -0.17 -5.79
C GLY A 100 6.76 0.37 -6.64
N ARG A 101 7.03 -0.21 -7.83
CA ARG A 101 7.99 0.30 -8.79
C ARG A 101 7.58 1.67 -9.33
N LYS A 102 6.31 1.83 -9.69
CA LYS A 102 5.77 3.11 -10.18
C LYS A 102 5.90 4.23 -9.15
N MET A 103 5.77 3.92 -7.84
CA MET A 103 6.01 4.89 -6.78
C MET A 103 7.48 5.32 -6.74
N VAL A 104 8.42 4.39 -6.78
CA VAL A 104 9.86 4.70 -6.82
C VAL A 104 10.20 5.53 -8.06
N GLU A 105 9.70 5.15 -9.24
CA GLU A 105 9.89 5.89 -10.48
C GLU A 105 9.33 7.32 -10.40
N LYS A 106 8.14 7.49 -9.81
CA LYS A 106 7.52 8.81 -9.60
C LYS A 106 8.30 9.67 -8.63
N MET A 107 8.74 9.12 -7.49
CA MET A 107 9.60 9.83 -6.53
C MET A 107 10.92 10.28 -7.19
N LYS A 108 11.52 9.42 -8.02
CA LYS A 108 12.72 9.76 -8.79
C LYS A 108 12.45 10.88 -9.81
N ALA A 109 11.38 10.76 -10.58
CA ALA A 109 11.10 11.67 -11.69
C ALA A 109 10.68 13.08 -11.22
N GLU A 110 9.86 13.16 -10.17
CA GLU A 110 9.26 14.44 -9.74
C GLU A 110 10.08 15.14 -8.64
N TYR A 111 10.84 14.37 -7.84
CA TYR A 111 11.55 14.93 -6.68
C TYR A 111 13.08 14.69 -6.71
N GLY A 112 13.56 13.95 -7.71
CA GLY A 112 14.97 13.61 -7.80
C GLY A 112 15.45 12.66 -6.69
N CYS A 113 14.53 11.86 -6.12
CA CYS A 113 14.88 10.84 -5.15
C CYS A 113 15.80 9.79 -5.78
N ARG A 114 16.75 9.28 -5.00
CA ARG A 114 17.60 8.17 -5.41
C ARG A 114 17.03 6.87 -4.87
N PRO A 115 16.64 5.89 -5.71
CA PRO A 115 15.98 4.66 -5.27
C PRO A 115 16.71 3.95 -4.13
N GLU A 116 18.04 3.93 -4.15
CA GLU A 116 18.88 3.31 -3.13
C GLU A 116 18.87 4.03 -1.77
N ARG A 117 18.29 5.25 -1.71
CA ARG A 117 18.11 6.04 -0.47
C ARG A 117 16.68 5.93 0.08
N ILE A 118 15.75 5.45 -0.72
CA ILE A 118 14.36 5.31 -0.29
C ILE A 118 14.27 4.19 0.75
N ILE A 119 13.63 4.51 1.86
CA ILE A 119 13.25 3.56 2.91
C ILE A 119 11.82 3.14 2.63
N GLY A 120 11.54 1.83 2.67
CA GLY A 120 10.22 1.27 2.42
C GLY A 120 9.73 0.40 3.57
N ALA A 121 8.41 0.35 3.74
CA ALA A 121 7.79 -0.63 4.61
C ALA A 121 6.56 -1.24 3.95
N ILE A 122 6.40 -2.55 4.16
CA ILE A 122 5.24 -3.34 3.76
C ILE A 122 4.43 -3.62 5.02
N GLY A 123 3.26 -2.99 5.11
CA GLY A 123 2.45 -3.00 6.33
C GLY A 123 1.58 -4.24 6.49
N PRO A 124 0.82 -4.33 7.61
CA PRO A 124 -0.09 -5.44 7.90
C PRO A 124 -1.09 -5.66 6.76
N SER A 125 -1.19 -6.90 6.30
CA SER A 125 -2.05 -7.30 5.18
C SER A 125 -2.22 -8.82 5.19
N ILE A 126 -2.96 -9.38 4.23
CA ILE A 126 -3.13 -10.84 4.19
C ILE A 126 -1.80 -11.52 3.80
N GLY A 127 -1.33 -12.42 4.66
CA GLY A 127 -0.12 -13.19 4.40
C GLY A 127 -0.37 -14.43 3.52
N ALA A 128 0.70 -14.99 2.97
CA ALA A 128 0.68 -16.22 2.15
C ALA A 128 -0.02 -17.39 2.85
N CYS A 129 0.06 -17.48 4.18
CA CYS A 129 -0.65 -18.48 4.99
C CYS A 129 -2.16 -18.50 4.78
N CYS A 130 -2.74 -17.36 4.34
CA CYS A 130 -4.18 -17.14 4.24
C CYS A 130 -4.65 -16.69 2.86
N TYR A 131 -3.72 -16.27 1.98
CA TYR A 131 -4.09 -15.72 0.68
C TYR A 131 -4.08 -16.79 -0.41
N GLU A 132 -5.12 -17.61 -0.38
CA GLU A 132 -5.40 -18.56 -1.46
C GLU A 132 -6.09 -17.85 -2.63
N VAL A 133 -5.62 -18.12 -3.85
CA VAL A 133 -6.11 -17.56 -5.10
C VAL A 133 -6.32 -18.62 -6.15
N ASP A 134 -7.11 -18.29 -7.18
CA ASP A 134 -7.35 -19.13 -8.35
C ASP A 134 -6.25 -18.95 -9.40
N GLU A 135 -6.17 -19.90 -10.33
CA GLU A 135 -5.18 -19.90 -11.41
C GLU A 135 -5.13 -18.59 -12.21
N PRO A 136 -6.23 -17.90 -12.58
CA PRO A 136 -6.14 -16.63 -13.31
C PRO A 136 -5.34 -15.57 -12.55
N VAL A 137 -5.48 -15.47 -11.24
CA VAL A 137 -4.67 -14.53 -10.43
C VAL A 137 -3.22 -14.99 -10.37
N ALA A 138 -2.97 -16.29 -10.13
CA ALA A 138 -1.61 -16.83 -10.07
C ALA A 138 -0.84 -16.60 -11.38
N ARG A 139 -1.49 -16.73 -12.54
CA ARG A 139 -0.89 -16.49 -13.86
C ARG A 139 -0.37 -15.07 -14.04
N GLU A 140 -1.07 -14.05 -13.52
CA GLU A 140 -0.60 -12.66 -13.56
C GLU A 140 0.75 -12.49 -12.85
N PHE A 141 0.96 -13.23 -11.76
CA PHE A 141 2.23 -13.19 -11.03
C PHE A 141 3.31 -14.07 -11.66
N LEU A 142 2.95 -15.24 -12.18
CA LEU A 142 3.89 -16.11 -12.90
C LEU A 142 4.43 -15.46 -14.20
N ALA A 143 3.70 -14.51 -14.78
CA ALA A 143 4.13 -13.74 -15.94
C ALA A 143 5.19 -12.67 -15.60
N LEU A 144 5.49 -12.41 -14.31
CA LEU A 144 6.53 -11.48 -13.88
C LEU A 144 7.93 -12.10 -13.98
N SER A 145 8.37 -12.43 -15.20
CA SER A 145 9.55 -13.26 -15.50
C SER A 145 10.91 -12.68 -15.05
N ASP A 146 10.94 -11.40 -14.66
CA ASP A 146 12.12 -10.74 -14.09
C ASP A 146 12.22 -10.90 -12.56
N LEU A 147 11.24 -11.56 -11.94
CA LEU A 147 11.17 -11.85 -10.50
C LEU A 147 11.31 -13.36 -10.24
N GLU A 148 11.70 -13.72 -9.04
CA GLU A 148 11.78 -15.10 -8.54
C GLU A 148 10.38 -15.56 -8.13
N THR A 149 9.51 -15.89 -9.10
CA THR A 149 8.07 -16.11 -8.89
C THR A 149 7.76 -17.30 -8.00
N GLU A 150 8.63 -18.32 -7.97
CA GLU A 150 8.55 -19.49 -7.11
C GLU A 150 8.64 -19.15 -5.61
N ARG A 151 9.13 -17.97 -5.26
CA ARG A 151 9.21 -17.51 -3.87
C ARG A 151 7.91 -16.93 -3.35
N PHE A 152 7.00 -16.54 -4.24
CA PHE A 152 5.75 -15.90 -3.83
C PHE A 152 4.48 -16.53 -4.46
N VAL A 153 4.61 -17.45 -5.41
CA VAL A 153 3.48 -18.23 -5.97
C VAL A 153 3.67 -19.69 -5.62
N MET A 154 2.92 -20.21 -4.64
CA MET A 154 3.01 -21.60 -4.18
C MET A 154 1.82 -22.41 -4.71
N ASP A 155 2.08 -23.34 -5.62
CA ASP A 155 1.06 -24.26 -6.16
C ASP A 155 0.63 -25.28 -5.12
N LYS A 156 -0.67 -25.35 -4.84
CA LYS A 156 -1.28 -26.30 -3.89
C LYS A 156 -1.61 -27.66 -4.50
N LYS A 157 -1.33 -27.87 -5.80
CA LYS A 157 -1.62 -29.11 -6.55
C LYS A 157 -3.09 -29.50 -6.64
N ASN A 158 -4.00 -28.56 -6.41
CA ASN A 158 -5.46 -28.72 -6.48
C ASN A 158 -6.15 -27.63 -7.33
N GLY A 159 -5.39 -26.96 -8.21
CA GLY A 159 -5.87 -25.83 -9.02
C GLY A 159 -5.96 -24.51 -8.24
N LYS A 160 -5.45 -24.47 -7.01
CA LYS A 160 -5.35 -23.28 -6.19
C LYS A 160 -3.87 -22.97 -5.88
N TYR A 161 -3.61 -21.73 -5.51
CA TYR A 161 -2.29 -21.23 -5.20
C TYR A 161 -2.32 -20.40 -3.93
N ASN A 162 -1.27 -20.47 -3.11
CA ASN A 162 -1.05 -19.44 -2.11
C ASN A 162 -0.14 -18.37 -2.70
N LEU A 163 -0.50 -17.10 -2.49
CA LEU A 163 0.23 -15.96 -3.03
C LEU A 163 0.80 -15.12 -1.89
N ASP A 164 2.12 -14.88 -1.92
CA ASP A 164 2.82 -14.00 -1.01
C ASP A 164 2.96 -12.60 -1.63
N LEU A 165 2.02 -11.72 -1.29
CA LEU A 165 2.07 -10.33 -1.74
C LEU A 165 3.21 -9.53 -1.08
N TRP A 166 3.68 -9.95 0.10
CA TRP A 166 4.79 -9.26 0.78
C TRP A 166 6.08 -9.48 0.02
N GLU A 167 6.42 -10.74 -0.28
CA GLU A 167 7.63 -11.06 -1.04
C GLU A 167 7.55 -10.52 -2.47
N ALA A 168 6.39 -10.60 -3.14
CA ALA A 168 6.21 -10.03 -4.47
C ALA A 168 6.48 -8.50 -4.49
N ASN A 169 5.90 -7.74 -3.56
CA ASN A 169 6.14 -6.30 -3.46
C ASN A 169 7.59 -5.99 -3.07
N ARG A 170 8.18 -6.77 -2.15
CA ARG A 170 9.59 -6.60 -1.77
C ARG A 170 10.51 -6.75 -2.99
N GLN A 171 10.33 -7.79 -3.80
CA GLN A 171 11.12 -7.99 -5.02
C GLN A 171 10.89 -6.86 -6.03
N ILE A 172 9.64 -6.42 -6.23
CA ILE A 172 9.30 -5.31 -7.13
C ILE A 172 10.02 -4.02 -6.70
N MET A 173 10.04 -3.71 -5.40
CA MET A 173 10.73 -2.53 -4.86
C MET A 173 12.26 -2.64 -5.02
N VAL A 174 12.83 -3.81 -4.79
CA VAL A 174 14.27 -4.08 -5.03
C VAL A 174 14.61 -3.92 -6.51
N ARG A 175 13.82 -4.47 -7.41
CA ARG A 175 14.00 -4.31 -8.87
C ARG A 175 13.83 -2.86 -9.35
N ALA A 176 13.12 -2.04 -8.58
CA ALA A 176 13.04 -0.59 -8.82
C ALA A 176 14.28 0.18 -8.34
N GLY A 177 15.26 -0.50 -7.73
CA GLY A 177 16.52 0.07 -7.29
C GLY A 177 16.62 0.38 -5.79
N MET A 178 15.60 0.04 -5.00
CA MET A 178 15.70 0.14 -3.54
C MET A 178 16.64 -0.91 -2.99
N ARG A 179 17.37 -0.59 -1.92
CA ARG A 179 18.22 -1.56 -1.23
C ARG A 179 17.37 -2.52 -0.40
N PRO A 180 17.64 -3.84 -0.43
CA PRO A 180 16.88 -4.82 0.34
C PRO A 180 16.84 -4.51 1.85
N GLU A 181 17.94 -4.01 2.42
CA GLU A 181 18.07 -3.64 3.84
C GLU A 181 17.23 -2.41 4.22
N ASN A 182 16.79 -1.61 3.24
CA ASN A 182 15.91 -0.47 3.46
C ASN A 182 14.43 -0.84 3.39
N ILE A 183 14.08 -2.11 3.19
CA ILE A 183 12.69 -2.57 3.07
C ILE A 183 12.34 -3.44 4.27
N THR A 184 11.42 -2.96 5.10
CA THR A 184 10.90 -3.70 6.25
C THR A 184 9.56 -4.34 5.90
N VAL A 185 9.36 -5.59 6.31
CA VAL A 185 8.07 -6.29 6.22
C VAL A 185 7.54 -6.51 7.64
N THR A 186 6.30 -6.13 7.91
CA THR A 186 5.73 -6.24 9.26
C THR A 186 5.35 -7.67 9.67
N ASP A 187 5.19 -8.58 8.71
CA ASP A 187 4.84 -10.00 8.94
C ASP A 187 3.58 -10.20 9.81
N LEU A 188 2.60 -9.30 9.67
CA LEU A 188 1.32 -9.36 10.37
C LEU A 188 0.19 -9.68 9.40
N CYS A 189 -0.25 -10.95 9.40
CA CYS A 189 -1.38 -11.37 8.58
C CYS A 189 -2.71 -10.90 9.17
N THR A 190 -3.45 -10.09 8.41
CA THR A 190 -4.75 -9.54 8.82
C THR A 190 -5.79 -10.63 9.09
N ARG A 191 -5.80 -11.72 8.30
CA ARG A 191 -6.73 -12.82 8.51
C ARG A 191 -6.39 -13.65 9.75
N CYS A 192 -5.10 -13.89 10.04
CA CYS A 192 -4.70 -14.60 11.26
C CYS A 192 -4.99 -13.80 12.54
N ASN A 193 -4.99 -12.48 12.44
CA ASN A 193 -5.17 -11.53 13.54
C ASN A 193 -6.50 -10.77 13.41
N HIS A 194 -7.55 -11.38 12.85
CA HIS A 194 -8.81 -10.71 12.53
C HIS A 194 -9.68 -10.34 13.75
N ASP A 195 -9.27 -10.72 14.93
CA ASP A 195 -9.84 -10.32 16.21
C ASP A 195 -9.52 -8.85 16.56
N TRP A 196 -8.43 -8.29 16.02
CA TRP A 196 -8.03 -6.88 16.21
C TRP A 196 -7.62 -6.16 14.93
N LEU A 197 -7.35 -6.89 13.82
CA LEU A 197 -7.15 -6.35 12.48
C LEU A 197 -8.37 -6.64 11.59
N ILE A 198 -8.64 -5.77 10.63
CA ILE A 198 -9.78 -5.96 9.72
C ILE A 198 -9.36 -6.81 8.52
N SER A 199 -10.06 -7.92 8.30
CA SER A 199 -9.86 -8.81 7.17
C SER A 199 -11.13 -9.02 6.36
N HIS A 200 -11.08 -8.72 5.08
CA HIS A 200 -12.13 -9.04 4.11
C HIS A 200 -12.32 -10.54 3.96
N ARG A 201 -11.20 -11.29 3.90
CA ARG A 201 -11.18 -12.74 3.74
C ARG A 201 -11.77 -13.46 4.95
N ALA A 202 -11.53 -12.97 6.17
CA ALA A 202 -12.06 -13.57 7.38
C ALA A 202 -13.58 -13.38 7.52
N THR A 203 -14.10 -12.24 7.07
CA THR A 203 -15.50 -11.83 7.30
C THR A 203 -16.41 -12.02 6.07
N GLY A 204 -15.89 -12.55 4.97
CA GLY A 204 -16.65 -12.68 3.72
C GLY A 204 -17.15 -11.34 3.18
N GLY A 205 -16.41 -10.26 3.42
CA GLY A 205 -16.70 -8.90 2.92
C GLY A 205 -17.55 -8.02 3.86
N LYS A 206 -18.13 -8.55 4.91
CA LYS A 206 -18.87 -7.76 5.92
C LYS A 206 -17.90 -7.18 6.94
N ARG A 207 -17.39 -5.97 6.65
CA ARG A 207 -16.28 -5.39 7.42
C ARG A 207 -16.23 -3.87 7.36
N GLY A 208 -15.54 -3.29 8.32
CA GLY A 208 -15.01 -1.92 8.24
C GLY A 208 -13.73 -1.85 7.37
N GLY A 209 -12.93 -0.82 7.59
CA GLY A 209 -11.62 -0.64 6.96
C GLY A 209 -10.59 -0.18 7.98
N MET A 210 -9.33 -0.54 7.73
CA MET A 210 -8.17 0.08 8.37
C MET A 210 -7.66 1.20 7.48
N ALA A 211 -7.01 2.18 8.06
CA ALA A 211 -6.31 3.22 7.33
C ALA A 211 -4.80 3.09 7.54
N ALA A 212 -4.03 3.28 6.47
CA ALA A 212 -2.62 3.63 6.58
C ALA A 212 -2.48 5.14 6.45
N MET A 213 -1.58 5.71 7.23
CA MET A 213 -1.32 7.15 7.28
C MET A 213 0.18 7.40 7.29
N MET A 214 0.58 8.49 6.64
CA MET A 214 1.97 8.89 6.58
C MET A 214 2.12 10.42 6.51
#